data_5b8ed52f00aa35dcac86ab636d97cf3d
#
_entry.id   5b8ed52f00aa35dcac86ab636d97cf3d
#
_cell.length_a   1.000
_cell.length_b   1.000
_cell.length_c   1.000
_cell.angle_alpha   90.00
_cell.angle_beta   90.00
_cell.angle_gamma   90.00
#
_symmetry.space_group_name_H-M   'P 1'
#
loop_
_entity.id
_entity.type
_entity.pdbx_description
1 polymer ?
#
loop_
_entity_poly.entity_id
_entity_poly.type
_entity_poly.pdbx_seq_one_letter_code
_entity_poly.pdbx_strand_id
1 'polypeptide(L)'
;MAFDPKTLYQQALADQGYVPDPQQAQAVNALQACFEALERGSPAQGLYLWGPVGRGKTWLMDLFHRGLSIAARRQHFHHFMAWVHQRLFQLNGTADPLQALARELAGQIRVLCFDELFVSDIADAIILGRLFQVLFDHGVVVVATSNQPPHLLYQDGFNRDRFLPAITAIERHMQVLAVAGEQDHRLHPGAAHQRYWVAEAGKAKALEAVFKQLSPSDPGSAQPFAVGSRQIQVIRRSPQAIWCRFADLCEQPLAAMEFMALCDQFSAILVEGIPALSGEQRAGRIARGTEDGVARVEAGDRQLPALAAKDDAVRRFIALVDECYDRRVALYLEAQVPLEALYTQGYLAFPYQRTLSRLREMQLQRFA
;
A
#
# COMPACT_ATOMS: atom_id res chain seq x y z
N MET A 1 -19.36 24.17 -4.93
CA MET A 1 -18.27 25.03 -4.39
C MET A 1 -17.10 24.06 -4.09
N ALA A 2 -15.94 24.30 -4.65
CA ALA A 2 -14.75 23.53 -4.26
C ALA A 2 -14.37 23.95 -2.84
N PHE A 3 -14.33 22.99 -1.92
CA PHE A 3 -13.88 23.26 -0.55
C PHE A 3 -12.35 23.15 -0.54
N ASP A 4 -11.69 24.20 -0.07
CA ASP A 4 -10.24 24.20 0.07
C ASP A 4 -9.77 23.25 1.19
N PRO A 5 -8.49 22.77 1.15
CA PRO A 5 -7.96 21.80 2.10
C PRO A 5 -8.08 22.23 3.56
N LYS A 6 -7.90 23.52 3.84
CA LYS A 6 -7.97 24.07 5.21
C LYS A 6 -9.39 24.04 5.76
N THR A 7 -10.37 24.42 4.95
CA THR A 7 -11.79 24.33 5.31
C THR A 7 -12.21 22.89 5.56
N LEU A 8 -11.83 21.96 4.67
CA LEU A 8 -12.11 20.53 4.85
C LEU A 8 -11.45 19.97 6.13
N TYR A 9 -10.22 20.37 6.43
CA TYR A 9 -9.53 19.97 7.65
C TYR A 9 -10.25 20.48 8.91
N GLN A 10 -10.66 21.77 8.93
CA GLN A 10 -11.37 22.36 10.06
C GLN A 10 -12.73 21.71 10.28
N GLN A 11 -13.48 21.42 9.22
CA GLN A 11 -14.74 20.69 9.29
C GLN A 11 -14.55 19.29 9.89
N ALA A 12 -13.54 18.56 9.42
CA ALA A 12 -13.26 17.24 9.95
C ALA A 12 -12.85 17.26 11.43
N LEU A 13 -12.10 18.27 11.89
CA LEU A 13 -11.80 18.47 13.31
C LEU A 13 -13.07 18.68 14.14
N ALA A 14 -14.00 19.50 13.63
CA ALA A 14 -15.24 19.82 14.33
C ALA A 14 -16.20 18.60 14.38
N ASP A 15 -16.38 17.92 13.24
CA ASP A 15 -17.37 16.84 13.10
C ASP A 15 -16.91 15.52 13.75
N GLN A 16 -15.62 15.23 13.77
CA GLN A 16 -15.06 13.96 14.22
C GLN A 16 -14.34 14.03 15.56
N GLY A 17 -14.27 15.21 16.17
CA GLY A 17 -13.64 15.40 17.49
C GLY A 17 -12.13 15.13 17.49
N TYR A 18 -11.45 15.32 16.35
CA TYR A 18 -10.00 15.18 16.28
C TYR A 18 -9.29 16.27 17.09
N VAL A 19 -8.23 15.90 17.79
CA VAL A 19 -7.37 16.87 18.46
C VAL A 19 -6.44 17.51 17.43
N PRO A 20 -6.35 18.86 17.38
CA PRO A 20 -5.44 19.55 16.47
C PRO A 20 -3.98 19.15 16.72
N ASP A 21 -3.28 18.78 15.63
CA ASP A 21 -1.85 18.46 15.65
C ASP A 21 -1.09 19.59 14.96
N PRO A 22 -0.09 20.22 15.63
CA PRO A 22 0.68 21.33 15.04
C PRO A 22 1.39 20.97 13.75
N GLN A 23 1.87 19.73 13.60
CA GLN A 23 2.54 19.29 12.37
C GLN A 23 1.55 19.03 11.24
N GLN A 24 0.37 18.50 11.55
CA GLN A 24 -0.71 18.43 10.57
C GLN A 24 -1.16 19.83 10.15
N ALA A 25 -1.30 20.78 11.09
CA ALA A 25 -1.67 22.16 10.77
C ALA A 25 -0.63 22.82 9.85
N GLN A 26 0.66 22.57 10.06
CA GLN A 26 1.72 23.04 9.17
C GLN A 26 1.58 22.43 7.76
N ALA A 27 1.35 21.10 7.67
CA ALA A 27 1.15 20.44 6.39
C ALA A 27 -0.10 20.95 5.67
N VAL A 28 -1.21 21.18 6.39
CA VAL A 28 -2.45 21.76 5.83
C VAL A 28 -2.22 23.16 5.29
N ASN A 29 -1.48 24.01 6.00
CA ASN A 29 -1.16 25.36 5.50
C ASN A 29 -0.32 25.31 4.22
N ALA A 30 0.64 24.38 4.12
CA ALA A 30 1.43 24.21 2.92
C ALA A 30 0.60 23.65 1.75
N LEU A 31 -0.29 22.67 2.02
CA LEU A 31 -1.24 22.16 1.03
C LEU A 31 -2.20 23.26 0.55
N GLN A 32 -2.66 24.12 1.45
CA GLN A 32 -3.51 25.27 1.12
C GLN A 32 -2.79 26.24 0.18
N ALA A 33 -1.55 26.58 0.47
CA ALA A 33 -0.76 27.49 -0.39
C ALA A 33 -0.53 26.88 -1.80
N CYS A 34 -0.24 25.58 -1.86
CA CYS A 34 -0.13 24.86 -3.13
C CYS A 34 -1.47 24.86 -3.90
N PHE A 35 -2.57 24.56 -3.22
CA PHE A 35 -3.92 24.56 -3.77
C PHE A 35 -4.27 25.93 -4.37
N GLU A 36 -4.08 27.01 -3.63
CA GLU A 36 -4.38 28.36 -4.08
C GLU A 36 -3.54 28.78 -5.28
N ALA A 37 -2.26 28.42 -5.32
CA ALA A 37 -1.40 28.69 -6.47
C ALA A 37 -1.89 27.94 -7.72
N LEU A 38 -2.24 26.67 -7.58
CA LEU A 38 -2.77 25.83 -8.67
C LEU A 38 -4.10 26.34 -9.22
N GLU A 39 -5.05 26.69 -8.35
CA GLU A 39 -6.37 27.20 -8.77
C GLU A 39 -6.26 28.58 -9.45
N ARG A 40 -5.23 29.38 -9.10
CA ARG A 40 -4.93 30.63 -9.79
C ARG A 40 -4.12 30.46 -11.08
N GLY A 41 -3.72 29.24 -11.42
CA GLY A 41 -2.84 28.98 -12.56
C GLY A 41 -1.41 29.49 -12.39
N SER A 42 -0.99 29.76 -11.14
CA SER A 42 0.36 30.23 -10.80
C SER A 42 1.31 29.04 -10.60
N PRO A 43 2.64 29.25 -10.69
CA PRO A 43 3.61 28.23 -10.32
C PRO A 43 3.39 27.78 -8.87
N ALA A 44 3.31 26.47 -8.66
CA ALA A 44 3.12 25.86 -7.36
C ALA A 44 4.24 24.87 -7.06
N GLN A 45 4.73 24.89 -5.83
CA GLN A 45 5.68 23.90 -5.34
C GLN A 45 4.91 22.67 -4.84
N GLY A 46 5.35 21.46 -5.23
CA GLY A 46 4.79 20.21 -4.73
C GLY A 46 5.08 19.99 -3.25
N LEU A 47 4.50 18.93 -2.66
CA LEU A 47 4.74 18.58 -1.26
C LEU A 47 5.13 17.12 -1.10
N TYR A 48 6.12 16.89 -0.23
CA TYR A 48 6.52 15.57 0.21
C TYR A 48 6.26 15.45 1.71
N LEU A 49 5.15 14.77 2.07
CA LEU A 49 4.72 14.57 3.45
C LEU A 49 5.29 13.25 3.97
N TRP A 50 6.17 13.30 4.96
CA TRP A 50 6.78 12.08 5.48
C TRP A 50 6.64 11.96 7.00
N GLY A 51 6.75 10.74 7.52
CA GLY A 51 6.68 10.46 8.95
C GLY A 51 6.11 9.07 9.23
N PRO A 52 6.02 8.67 10.51
CA PRO A 52 5.51 7.38 10.90
C PRO A 52 4.11 7.10 10.37
N VAL A 53 3.78 5.83 10.27
CA VAL A 53 2.44 5.39 9.87
C VAL A 53 1.41 5.88 10.91
N GLY A 54 0.17 6.23 10.45
CA GLY A 54 -0.90 6.66 11.33
C GLY A 54 -0.97 8.16 11.62
N ARG A 55 -0.11 8.96 11.04
CA ARG A 55 -0.05 10.41 11.28
C ARG A 55 -0.99 11.24 10.39
N GLY A 56 -1.84 10.58 9.61
CA GLY A 56 -2.83 11.27 8.77
C GLY A 56 -2.30 11.81 7.44
N LYS A 57 -1.07 11.48 7.03
CA LYS A 57 -0.47 11.97 5.77
C LYS A 57 -1.35 11.74 4.55
N THR A 58 -1.80 10.50 4.34
CA THR A 58 -2.70 10.12 3.25
C THR A 58 -4.01 10.90 3.31
N TRP A 59 -4.59 11.01 4.50
CA TRP A 59 -5.82 11.78 4.69
C TRP A 59 -5.67 13.26 4.33
N LEU A 60 -4.56 13.90 4.73
CA LEU A 60 -4.26 15.30 4.35
C LEU A 60 -4.11 15.45 2.84
N MET A 61 -3.42 14.52 2.18
CA MET A 61 -3.31 14.50 0.72
C MET A 61 -4.67 14.28 0.06
N ASP A 62 -5.53 13.45 0.62
CA ASP A 62 -6.88 13.20 0.10
C ASP A 62 -7.78 14.44 0.23
N LEU A 63 -7.68 15.21 1.33
CA LEU A 63 -8.38 16.50 1.47
C LEU A 63 -7.93 17.48 0.37
N PHE A 64 -6.63 17.57 0.12
CA PHE A 64 -6.08 18.40 -0.95
C PHE A 64 -6.60 17.95 -2.33
N HIS A 65 -6.49 16.68 -2.64
CA HIS A 65 -6.93 16.14 -3.94
C HIS A 65 -8.42 16.35 -4.20
N ARG A 66 -9.28 16.13 -3.19
CA ARG A 66 -10.73 16.33 -3.31
C ARG A 66 -11.14 17.78 -3.56
N GLY A 67 -10.34 18.72 -3.06
CA GLY A 67 -10.61 20.16 -3.24
C GLY A 67 -10.28 20.68 -4.64
N LEU A 68 -9.39 20.01 -5.39
CA LEU A 68 -8.92 20.50 -6.68
C LEU A 68 -10.03 20.51 -7.74
N SER A 69 -10.14 21.63 -8.47
CA SER A 69 -10.99 21.77 -9.65
C SER A 69 -10.26 21.45 -10.96
N ILE A 70 -8.95 21.34 -10.92
CA ILE A 70 -8.08 21.08 -12.06
C ILE A 70 -7.81 19.58 -12.25
N ALA A 71 -7.32 19.21 -13.43
CA ALA A 71 -7.01 17.83 -13.75
C ALA A 71 -5.92 17.26 -12.81
N ALA A 72 -6.30 16.35 -11.94
CA ALA A 72 -5.44 15.72 -10.96
C ALA A 72 -5.62 14.20 -10.98
N ARG A 73 -4.54 13.48 -10.72
CA ARG A 73 -4.54 12.01 -10.60
C ARG A 73 -4.02 11.61 -9.23
N ARG A 74 -4.78 10.79 -8.51
CA ARG A 74 -4.39 10.22 -7.22
C ARG A 74 -4.30 8.71 -7.34
N GLN A 75 -3.18 8.14 -6.93
CA GLN A 75 -3.00 6.68 -6.92
C GLN A 75 -1.87 6.25 -5.99
N HIS A 76 -1.85 4.97 -5.63
CA HIS A 76 -0.73 4.38 -4.92
C HIS A 76 0.50 4.30 -5.81
N PHE A 77 1.65 4.56 -5.20
CA PHE A 77 2.91 4.64 -5.93
C PHE A 77 3.24 3.34 -6.72
N HIS A 78 3.05 2.19 -6.12
CA HIS A 78 3.33 0.92 -6.80
C HIS A 78 2.40 0.64 -7.99
N HIS A 79 1.12 1.04 -7.93
CA HIS A 79 0.21 0.95 -9.08
C HIS A 79 0.62 1.90 -10.20
N PHE A 80 1.13 3.09 -9.83
CA PHE A 80 1.69 3.99 -10.82
C PHE A 80 2.90 3.38 -11.53
N MET A 81 3.83 2.77 -10.79
CA MET A 81 5.00 2.13 -11.38
C MET A 81 4.62 0.93 -12.26
N ALA A 82 3.66 0.11 -11.85
CA ALA A 82 3.14 -0.96 -12.70
C ALA A 82 2.55 -0.43 -14.02
N TRP A 83 1.79 0.67 -13.96
CA TRP A 83 1.28 1.35 -15.15
C TRP A 83 2.43 1.94 -16.00
N VAL A 84 3.43 2.56 -15.40
CA VAL A 84 4.62 3.10 -16.08
C VAL A 84 5.34 1.99 -16.86
N HIS A 85 5.63 0.85 -16.23
CA HIS A 85 6.27 -0.30 -16.87
C HIS A 85 5.46 -0.80 -18.07
N GLN A 86 4.15 -0.95 -17.92
CA GLN A 86 3.27 -1.37 -19.01
C GLN A 86 3.29 -0.38 -20.19
N ARG A 87 3.25 0.93 -19.91
CA ARG A 87 3.30 1.98 -20.95
C ARG A 87 4.65 2.04 -21.63
N LEU A 88 5.75 1.93 -20.89
CA LEU A 88 7.10 1.88 -21.47
C LEU A 88 7.25 0.67 -22.40
N PHE A 89 6.69 -0.48 -22.03
CA PHE A 89 6.66 -1.65 -22.92
C PHE A 89 5.90 -1.38 -24.22
N GLN A 90 4.75 -0.69 -24.16
CA GLN A 90 3.96 -0.31 -25.34
C GLN A 90 4.67 0.74 -26.22
N LEU A 91 5.50 1.59 -25.62
CA LEU A 91 6.30 2.61 -26.32
C LEU A 91 7.64 2.06 -26.83
N ASN A 92 7.84 0.76 -26.79
CA ASN A 92 9.06 0.13 -27.31
C ASN A 92 9.22 0.46 -28.80
N GLY A 93 10.42 0.92 -29.20
CA GLY A 93 10.71 1.42 -30.53
C GLY A 93 10.62 2.96 -30.68
N THR A 94 10.16 3.68 -29.65
CA THR A 94 10.23 5.15 -29.58
C THR A 94 11.64 5.59 -29.18
N ALA A 95 12.15 6.68 -29.75
CA ALA A 95 13.52 7.15 -29.48
C ALA A 95 13.77 7.48 -27.98
N ASP A 96 12.77 7.99 -27.28
CA ASP A 96 12.80 8.26 -25.83
C ASP A 96 11.44 7.92 -25.22
N PRO A 97 11.18 6.65 -24.87
CA PRO A 97 9.90 6.19 -24.36
C PRO A 97 9.48 6.90 -23.07
N LEU A 98 10.44 7.17 -22.18
CA LEU A 98 10.17 7.81 -20.90
C LEU A 98 9.75 9.27 -21.04
N GLN A 99 10.40 10.01 -21.94
CA GLN A 99 10.03 11.38 -22.25
C GLN A 99 8.66 11.44 -22.96
N ALA A 100 8.38 10.51 -23.85
CA ALA A 100 7.08 10.40 -24.52
C ALA A 100 5.96 10.16 -23.48
N LEU A 101 6.17 9.22 -22.57
CA LEU A 101 5.24 8.92 -21.48
C LEU A 101 5.00 10.12 -20.56
N ALA A 102 6.08 10.82 -20.17
CA ALA A 102 5.96 11.98 -19.28
C ALA A 102 5.21 13.14 -19.96
N ARG A 103 5.42 13.38 -21.26
CA ARG A 103 4.65 14.38 -22.02
C ARG A 103 3.18 13.99 -22.15
N GLU A 104 2.88 12.72 -22.39
CA GLU A 104 1.51 12.21 -22.44
C GLU A 104 0.81 12.48 -21.11
N LEU A 105 1.45 12.13 -19.99
CA LEU A 105 0.91 12.33 -18.66
C LEU A 105 0.73 13.84 -18.34
N ALA A 106 1.74 14.67 -18.61
CA ALA A 106 1.67 16.11 -18.40
C ALA A 106 0.59 16.81 -19.26
N GLY A 107 0.24 16.24 -20.41
CA GLY A 107 -0.89 16.70 -21.22
C GLY A 107 -2.27 16.37 -20.62
N GLN A 108 -2.33 15.37 -19.73
CA GLN A 108 -3.57 14.89 -19.12
C GLN A 108 -3.82 15.49 -17.73
N ILE A 109 -2.78 15.75 -16.95
CA ILE A 109 -2.89 16.18 -15.56
C ILE A 109 -1.95 17.33 -15.24
N ARG A 110 -2.37 18.15 -14.27
CA ARG A 110 -1.54 19.21 -13.66
C ARG A 110 -0.99 18.78 -12.31
N VAL A 111 -1.67 17.88 -11.62
CA VAL A 111 -1.30 17.41 -10.29
C VAL A 111 -1.27 15.87 -10.25
N LEU A 112 -0.22 15.35 -9.65
CA LEU A 112 -0.05 13.92 -9.39
C LEU A 112 0.12 13.68 -7.89
N CYS A 113 -0.85 12.98 -7.29
CA CYS A 113 -0.82 12.62 -5.88
C CYS A 113 -0.39 11.16 -5.72
N PHE A 114 0.72 10.93 -5.05
CA PHE A 114 1.22 9.60 -4.71
C PHE A 114 1.01 9.26 -3.26
N ASP A 115 0.29 8.17 -3.02
CA ASP A 115 0.25 7.57 -1.70
C ASP A 115 1.35 6.54 -1.53
N GLU A 116 1.97 6.54 -0.34
CA GLU A 116 3.00 5.60 0.06
C GLU A 116 4.18 5.49 -0.92
N LEU A 117 4.80 6.63 -1.27
CA LEU A 117 6.02 6.64 -2.09
C LEU A 117 7.13 5.87 -1.38
N PHE A 118 7.43 4.70 -1.91
CA PHE A 118 8.45 3.78 -1.43
C PHE A 118 9.08 3.03 -2.61
N VAL A 119 10.39 3.05 -2.71
CA VAL A 119 11.16 2.41 -3.79
C VAL A 119 11.92 1.23 -3.24
N SER A 120 11.63 0.04 -3.73
CA SER A 120 12.30 -1.21 -3.32
C SER A 120 13.01 -1.92 -4.47
N ASP A 121 12.66 -1.60 -5.69
CA ASP A 121 13.16 -2.25 -6.90
C ASP A 121 14.10 -1.33 -7.69
N ILE A 122 15.16 -1.91 -8.29
CA ILE A 122 16.14 -1.16 -9.05
C ILE A 122 15.57 -0.60 -10.37
N ALA A 123 14.65 -1.30 -11.01
CA ALA A 123 14.03 -0.82 -12.26
C ALA A 123 13.19 0.42 -11.97
N ASP A 124 12.42 0.41 -10.87
CA ASP A 124 11.67 1.57 -10.40
C ASP A 124 12.58 2.73 -10.07
N ALA A 125 13.70 2.48 -9.35
CA ALA A 125 14.67 3.50 -8.98
C ALA A 125 15.27 4.22 -10.21
N ILE A 126 15.67 3.46 -11.23
CA ILE A 126 16.25 4.00 -12.47
C ILE A 126 15.22 4.82 -13.26
N ILE A 127 13.99 4.31 -13.38
CA ILE A 127 12.90 4.99 -14.10
C ILE A 127 12.56 6.30 -13.40
N LEU A 128 12.37 6.28 -12.09
CA LEU A 128 12.01 7.45 -11.30
C LEU A 128 13.05 8.56 -11.36
N GLY A 129 14.34 8.21 -11.35
CA GLY A 129 15.43 9.16 -11.44
C GLY A 129 15.28 10.14 -12.59
N ARG A 130 14.70 9.68 -13.70
CA ARG A 130 14.47 10.49 -14.89
C ARG A 130 13.03 10.98 -15.03
N LEU A 131 12.07 10.14 -14.67
CA LEU A 131 10.64 10.44 -14.82
C LEU A 131 10.24 11.70 -14.04
N PHE A 132 10.68 11.84 -12.80
CA PHE A 132 10.39 13.01 -11.98
C PHE A 132 10.93 14.29 -12.57
N GLN A 133 12.17 14.28 -13.08
CA GLN A 133 12.74 15.45 -13.75
C GLN A 133 11.86 15.90 -14.92
N VAL A 134 11.49 14.97 -15.81
CA VAL A 134 10.68 15.29 -16.98
C VAL A 134 9.28 15.76 -16.60
N LEU A 135 8.65 15.17 -15.57
CA LEU A 135 7.35 15.65 -15.08
C LEU A 135 7.42 17.07 -14.53
N PHE A 136 8.45 17.35 -13.72
CA PHE A 136 8.67 18.70 -13.17
C PHE A 136 8.97 19.74 -14.28
N ASP A 137 9.80 19.37 -15.28
CA ASP A 137 10.09 20.22 -16.44
C ASP A 137 8.83 20.56 -17.26
N HIS A 138 7.85 19.66 -17.25
CA HIS A 138 6.53 19.89 -17.87
C HIS A 138 5.51 20.55 -16.93
N GLY A 139 5.94 20.99 -15.75
CA GLY A 139 5.10 21.73 -14.81
C GLY A 139 4.04 20.89 -14.09
N VAL A 140 4.22 19.57 -14.02
CA VAL A 140 3.38 18.71 -13.18
C VAL A 140 3.77 18.89 -11.73
N VAL A 141 2.79 19.24 -10.89
CA VAL A 141 2.99 19.34 -9.44
C VAL A 141 2.77 17.98 -8.79
N VAL A 142 3.71 17.56 -7.97
CA VAL A 142 3.62 16.27 -7.27
C VAL A 142 3.36 16.50 -5.79
N VAL A 143 2.36 15.80 -5.24
CA VAL A 143 2.12 15.70 -3.79
C VAL A 143 2.27 14.24 -3.40
N ALA A 144 3.22 13.94 -2.53
CA ALA A 144 3.52 12.55 -2.15
C ALA A 144 3.47 12.36 -0.64
N THR A 145 3.03 11.16 -0.22
CA THR A 145 3.19 10.70 1.15
C THR A 145 4.23 9.60 1.24
N SER A 146 5.00 9.54 2.32
CA SER A 146 5.99 8.50 2.57
C SER A 146 6.17 8.23 4.06
N ASN A 147 6.72 7.09 4.41
CA ASN A 147 7.13 6.78 5.78
C ASN A 147 8.58 7.18 6.06
N GLN A 148 9.31 7.61 5.03
CA GLN A 148 10.73 7.98 5.10
C GLN A 148 10.96 9.35 4.46
N PRO A 149 11.95 10.13 4.96
CA PRO A 149 12.39 11.33 4.27
C PRO A 149 13.06 10.99 2.93
N PRO A 150 13.15 11.94 1.97
CA PRO A 150 13.68 11.67 0.63
C PRO A 150 15.07 11.03 0.63
N HIS A 151 15.97 11.49 1.49
CA HIS A 151 17.36 11.01 1.56
C HIS A 151 17.49 9.57 2.06
N LEU A 152 16.45 8.98 2.68
CA LEU A 152 16.42 7.57 3.10
C LEU A 152 15.72 6.66 2.09
N LEU A 153 15.08 7.23 1.05
CA LEU A 153 14.50 6.42 -0.02
C LEU A 153 15.58 5.59 -0.70
N TYR A 154 15.30 4.28 -0.87
CA TYR A 154 16.19 3.34 -1.52
C TYR A 154 17.61 3.30 -0.91
N GLN A 155 17.75 3.50 0.42
CA GLN A 155 19.03 3.66 1.12
C GLN A 155 19.96 2.44 0.92
N ASP A 156 19.42 1.23 1.04
CA ASP A 156 20.18 -0.01 0.93
C ASP A 156 20.04 -0.66 -0.47
N GLY A 157 19.54 0.11 -1.44
CA GLY A 157 19.28 -0.37 -2.79
C GLY A 157 20.54 -0.53 -3.63
N PHE A 158 20.56 -1.55 -4.48
CA PHE A 158 21.65 -1.80 -5.43
C PHE A 158 21.73 -0.67 -6.46
N ASN A 159 22.94 -0.16 -6.75
CA ASN A 159 23.16 0.99 -7.64
C ASN A 159 22.38 2.24 -7.25
N ARG A 160 22.31 2.57 -5.98
CA ARG A 160 21.60 3.74 -5.43
C ARG A 160 21.95 5.05 -6.13
N ASP A 161 23.17 5.18 -6.65
CA ASP A 161 23.60 6.38 -7.39
C ASP A 161 22.69 6.73 -8.56
N ARG A 162 22.04 5.73 -9.16
CA ARG A 162 21.04 5.93 -10.23
C ARG A 162 19.74 6.56 -9.73
N PHE A 163 19.46 6.47 -8.43
CA PHE A 163 18.29 7.05 -7.80
C PHE A 163 18.54 8.44 -7.19
N LEU A 164 19.79 8.82 -6.90
CA LEU A 164 20.12 10.13 -6.33
C LEU A 164 19.54 11.32 -7.13
N PRO A 165 19.48 11.29 -8.49
CA PRO A 165 18.84 12.35 -9.25
C PRO A 165 17.34 12.53 -8.91
N ALA A 166 16.61 11.43 -8.60
CA ALA A 166 15.22 11.52 -8.16
C ALA A 166 15.10 12.22 -6.79
N ILE A 167 15.97 11.86 -5.85
CA ILE A 167 16.02 12.51 -4.53
C ILE A 167 16.26 14.01 -4.69
N THR A 168 17.27 14.38 -5.47
CA THR A 168 17.59 15.79 -5.76
C THR A 168 16.40 16.52 -6.41
N ALA A 169 15.72 15.88 -7.35
CA ALA A 169 14.54 16.46 -7.99
C ALA A 169 13.38 16.66 -7.00
N ILE A 170 13.13 15.67 -6.12
CA ILE A 170 12.13 15.78 -5.03
C ILE A 170 12.47 16.98 -4.13
N GLU A 171 13.70 17.06 -3.61
CA GLU A 171 14.12 18.12 -2.69
C GLU A 171 14.10 19.51 -3.33
N ARG A 172 14.35 19.61 -4.64
CA ARG A 172 14.32 20.86 -5.38
C ARG A 172 12.91 21.35 -5.70
N HIS A 173 12.01 20.44 -6.08
CA HIS A 173 10.68 20.80 -6.63
C HIS A 173 9.54 20.60 -5.63
N MET A 174 9.81 19.98 -4.50
CA MET A 174 8.80 19.71 -3.47
C MET A 174 9.24 20.27 -2.12
N GLN A 175 8.29 20.82 -1.39
CA GLN A 175 8.50 21.15 0.02
C GLN A 175 8.44 19.87 0.85
N VAL A 176 9.52 19.52 1.53
CA VAL A 176 9.61 18.34 2.38
C VAL A 176 9.16 18.68 3.80
N LEU A 177 8.09 18.03 4.26
CA LEU A 177 7.49 18.28 5.57
C LEU A 177 7.35 16.98 6.37
N ALA A 178 7.82 17.02 7.62
CA ALA A 178 7.60 15.95 8.58
C ALA A 178 6.19 16.05 9.18
N VAL A 179 5.47 14.94 9.19
CA VAL A 179 4.19 14.78 9.88
C VAL A 179 4.38 13.65 10.90
N ALA A 180 5.06 13.98 12.02
CA ALA A 180 5.53 13.01 13.01
C ALA A 180 4.91 13.23 14.41
N GLY A 181 3.77 13.95 14.51
CA GLY A 181 3.08 14.24 15.77
C GLY A 181 2.96 13.02 16.69
N GLU A 182 2.80 13.23 17.98
CA GLU A 182 2.78 12.15 18.99
C GLU A 182 1.51 11.28 18.92
N GLN A 183 0.42 11.80 18.36
CA GLN A 183 -0.87 11.11 18.32
C GLN A 183 -1.01 10.21 17.10
N ASP A 184 -1.30 8.94 17.33
CA ASP A 184 -1.78 8.04 16.27
C ASP A 184 -3.27 8.30 16.03
N HIS A 185 -3.60 9.07 14.99
CA HIS A 185 -4.98 9.45 14.64
C HIS A 185 -5.89 8.27 14.27
N ARG A 186 -5.34 7.05 14.19
CA ARG A 186 -6.12 5.81 14.00
C ARG A 186 -6.70 5.28 15.31
N LEU A 187 -6.18 5.74 16.45
CA LEU A 187 -6.63 5.31 17.78
C LEU A 187 -7.86 6.09 18.29
N HIS A 188 -8.41 7.02 17.50
CA HIS A 188 -9.66 7.67 17.87
C HIS A 188 -10.84 6.70 17.77
N PRO A 189 -11.69 6.63 18.78
CA PRO A 189 -12.80 5.70 18.84
C PRO A 189 -13.96 6.15 17.93
N GLY A 190 -13.81 5.97 16.63
CA GLY A 190 -14.97 5.74 15.78
C GLY A 190 -15.48 4.34 16.10
N ALA A 191 -16.79 4.09 16.03
CA ALA A 191 -17.33 2.75 16.25
C ALA A 191 -16.51 1.74 15.44
N ALA A 192 -15.84 0.81 16.12
CA ALA A 192 -15.01 -0.18 15.48
C ALA A 192 -15.89 -1.34 15.00
N HIS A 193 -15.79 -1.70 13.72
CA HIS A 193 -16.31 -2.99 13.28
C HIS A 193 -15.29 -4.07 13.60
N GLN A 194 -15.67 -5.04 14.41
CA GLN A 194 -14.78 -6.16 14.70
C GLN A 194 -14.56 -6.95 13.39
N ARG A 195 -13.33 -6.94 12.89
CA ARG A 195 -12.91 -7.66 11.68
C ARG A 195 -11.73 -8.62 11.92
N TYR A 196 -11.27 -8.70 13.17
CA TYR A 196 -10.19 -9.56 13.59
C TYR A 196 -10.57 -10.32 14.86
N TRP A 197 -10.38 -11.63 14.86
CA TRP A 197 -10.61 -12.51 15.99
C TRP A 197 -9.39 -13.37 16.25
N VAL A 198 -9.17 -13.64 17.52
CA VAL A 198 -8.20 -14.67 17.94
C VAL A 198 -8.98 -15.96 18.14
N ALA A 199 -8.53 -17.03 17.46
CA ALA A 199 -9.16 -18.34 17.55
C ALA A 199 -9.05 -18.88 18.98
N GLU A 200 -10.17 -19.21 19.60
CA GLU A 200 -10.23 -19.86 20.91
C GLU A 200 -10.75 -21.28 20.75
N ALA A 201 -10.03 -22.25 21.33
CA ALA A 201 -10.45 -23.65 21.29
C ALA A 201 -11.84 -23.82 21.93
N GLY A 202 -12.78 -24.41 21.17
CA GLY A 202 -14.12 -24.72 21.66
C GLY A 202 -15.17 -23.61 21.51
N LYS A 203 -14.82 -22.43 20.99
CA LYS A 203 -15.80 -21.39 20.64
C LYS A 203 -16.28 -21.51 19.20
N ALA A 204 -17.54 -21.08 18.96
CA ALA A 204 -18.10 -21.02 17.62
C ALA A 204 -17.25 -20.11 16.74
N LYS A 205 -17.00 -20.53 15.50
CA LYS A 205 -16.24 -19.76 14.53
C LYS A 205 -16.91 -18.41 14.28
N ALA A 206 -16.26 -17.33 14.69
CA ALA A 206 -16.77 -15.98 14.53
C ALA A 206 -17.05 -15.66 13.04
N LEU A 207 -16.20 -16.15 12.14
CA LEU A 207 -16.36 -15.97 10.70
C LEU A 207 -17.62 -16.65 10.13
N GLU A 208 -18.12 -17.70 10.74
CA GLU A 208 -19.39 -18.32 10.32
C GLU A 208 -20.59 -17.36 10.55
N ALA A 209 -20.60 -16.67 11.70
CA ALA A 209 -21.63 -15.69 11.99
C ALA A 209 -21.54 -14.51 11.03
N VAL A 210 -20.31 -14.03 10.73
CA VAL A 210 -20.07 -12.97 9.74
C VAL A 210 -20.55 -13.41 8.35
N PHE A 211 -20.22 -14.61 7.89
CA PHE A 211 -20.66 -15.10 6.58
C PHE A 211 -22.18 -15.17 6.48
N LYS A 212 -22.87 -15.68 7.52
CA LYS A 212 -24.33 -15.68 7.58
C LYS A 212 -24.94 -14.27 7.54
N GLN A 213 -24.30 -13.32 8.19
CA GLN A 213 -24.75 -11.92 8.18
C GLN A 213 -24.59 -11.27 6.80
N LEU A 214 -23.49 -11.57 6.10
CA LEU A 214 -23.21 -11.05 4.74
C LEU A 214 -24.07 -11.73 3.68
N SER A 215 -24.54 -12.95 3.93
CA SER A 215 -25.31 -13.77 2.99
C SER A 215 -26.50 -14.45 3.68
N PRO A 216 -27.49 -13.69 4.17
CA PRO A 216 -28.57 -14.24 5.01
C PRO A 216 -29.47 -15.23 4.29
N SER A 217 -29.63 -15.10 2.97
CA SER A 217 -30.50 -15.94 2.14
C SER A 217 -29.75 -16.99 1.33
N ASP A 218 -28.41 -17.04 1.43
CA ASP A 218 -27.56 -17.96 0.65
C ASP A 218 -26.71 -18.80 1.60
N PRO A 219 -26.93 -20.12 1.69
CA PRO A 219 -26.11 -21.00 2.52
C PRO A 219 -24.64 -21.07 2.08
N GLY A 220 -24.34 -20.59 0.87
CA GLY A 220 -23.05 -20.60 0.24
C GLY A 220 -22.67 -21.96 -0.36
N SER A 221 -21.75 -21.94 -1.32
CA SER A 221 -21.20 -23.11 -1.99
C SER A 221 -19.76 -23.36 -1.52
N ALA A 222 -19.39 -24.61 -1.34
CA ALA A 222 -18.01 -25.07 -1.06
C ALA A 222 -17.23 -25.44 -2.35
N GLN A 223 -17.80 -25.20 -3.53
CA GLN A 223 -17.09 -25.47 -4.79
C GLN A 223 -15.92 -24.52 -4.98
N PRO A 224 -14.74 -25.03 -5.42
CA PRO A 224 -13.57 -24.20 -5.69
C PRO A 224 -13.91 -23.01 -6.58
N PHE A 225 -13.24 -21.90 -6.35
CA PHE A 225 -13.39 -20.68 -7.15
C PHE A 225 -12.25 -20.58 -8.18
N ALA A 226 -12.61 -20.44 -9.45
CA ALA A 226 -11.64 -20.30 -10.54
C ALA A 226 -11.19 -18.84 -10.68
N VAL A 227 -9.85 -18.62 -10.63
CA VAL A 227 -9.23 -17.32 -10.87
C VAL A 227 -8.18 -17.49 -11.95
N GLY A 228 -8.43 -16.94 -13.13
CA GLY A 228 -7.58 -17.18 -14.30
C GLY A 228 -7.46 -18.67 -14.61
N SER A 229 -6.24 -19.20 -14.61
CA SER A 229 -5.95 -20.62 -14.83
C SER A 229 -5.92 -21.46 -13.53
N ARG A 230 -6.18 -20.84 -12.37
CA ARG A 230 -6.04 -21.50 -11.04
C ARG A 230 -7.39 -21.71 -10.38
N GLN A 231 -7.42 -22.63 -9.43
CA GLN A 231 -8.58 -22.86 -8.58
C GLN A 231 -8.20 -22.64 -7.13
N ILE A 232 -8.97 -21.82 -6.43
CA ILE A 232 -8.83 -21.56 -5.00
C ILE A 232 -9.82 -22.44 -4.26
N GLN A 233 -9.33 -23.22 -3.31
CA GLN A 233 -10.18 -23.99 -2.40
C GLN A 233 -10.89 -23.03 -1.46
N VAL A 234 -12.18 -23.20 -1.28
CA VAL A 234 -13.00 -22.34 -0.43
C VAL A 234 -13.70 -23.15 0.64
N ILE A 235 -13.87 -22.58 1.81
CA ILE A 235 -14.74 -23.16 2.84
C ILE A 235 -16.18 -22.93 2.45
N ARG A 236 -16.46 -21.68 2.02
CA ARG A 236 -17.80 -21.28 1.56
C ARG A 236 -17.71 -20.02 0.69
N ARG A 237 -18.57 -19.89 -0.28
CA ARG A 237 -18.70 -18.66 -1.07
C ARG A 237 -20.15 -18.38 -1.44
N SER A 238 -20.50 -17.11 -1.50
CA SER A 238 -21.76 -16.56 -2.02
C SER A 238 -21.45 -15.55 -3.13
N PRO A 239 -22.41 -14.91 -3.78
CA PRO A 239 -22.15 -13.83 -4.73
C PRO A 239 -21.40 -12.64 -4.14
N GLN A 240 -21.48 -12.40 -2.82
CA GLN A 240 -20.95 -11.23 -2.14
C GLN A 240 -19.69 -11.52 -1.32
N ALA A 241 -19.56 -12.74 -0.80
CA ALA A 241 -18.50 -13.10 0.14
C ALA A 241 -17.81 -14.42 -0.23
N ILE A 242 -16.49 -14.47 0.00
CA ILE A 242 -15.70 -15.69 -0.12
C ILE A 242 -14.97 -15.96 1.19
N TRP A 243 -15.02 -17.20 1.66
CA TRP A 243 -14.38 -17.66 2.89
C TRP A 243 -13.38 -18.75 2.58
N CYS A 244 -12.11 -18.50 2.87
CA CYS A 244 -10.99 -19.38 2.57
C CYS A 244 -10.14 -19.65 3.82
N ARG A 245 -9.32 -20.68 3.78
CA ARG A 245 -8.23 -20.85 4.74
C ARG A 245 -7.03 -20.03 4.31
N PHE A 246 -6.24 -19.61 5.29
CA PHE A 246 -4.96 -18.93 5.03
C PHE A 246 -4.05 -19.76 4.11
N ALA A 247 -3.98 -21.08 4.34
CA ALA A 247 -3.18 -21.98 3.53
C ALA A 247 -3.60 -22.01 2.05
N ASP A 248 -4.91 -21.88 1.76
CA ASP A 248 -5.44 -21.90 0.41
C ASP A 248 -5.18 -20.60 -0.36
N LEU A 249 -4.98 -19.47 0.35
CA LEU A 249 -4.70 -18.17 -0.25
C LEU A 249 -3.20 -17.80 -0.21
N CYS A 250 -2.54 -18.02 0.91
CA CYS A 250 -1.20 -17.48 1.14
C CYS A 250 -0.08 -18.52 1.05
N GLU A 251 -0.36 -19.81 1.27
CA GLU A 251 0.65 -20.86 1.11
C GLU A 251 0.66 -21.45 -0.31
N GLN A 252 -0.40 -21.21 -1.09
CA GLN A 252 -0.43 -21.53 -2.53
C GLN A 252 0.27 -20.42 -3.35
N PRO A 253 0.83 -20.76 -4.53
CA PRO A 253 1.57 -19.79 -5.36
C PRO A 253 0.63 -18.84 -6.12
N LEU A 254 -0.21 -18.09 -5.40
CA LEU A 254 -1.02 -17.00 -5.94
C LEU A 254 -0.19 -15.72 -6.06
N ALA A 255 -0.45 -14.93 -7.08
CA ALA A 255 0.17 -13.63 -7.31
C ALA A 255 -0.84 -12.49 -7.04
N ALA A 256 -0.40 -11.24 -7.10
CA ALA A 256 -1.25 -10.07 -6.89
C ALA A 256 -2.46 -10.03 -7.84
N MET A 257 -2.31 -10.50 -9.08
CA MET A 257 -3.39 -10.53 -10.06
C MET A 257 -4.58 -11.41 -9.62
N GLU A 258 -4.32 -12.53 -8.96
CA GLU A 258 -5.37 -13.38 -8.41
C GLU A 258 -6.10 -12.69 -7.25
N PHE A 259 -5.39 -11.96 -6.40
CA PHE A 259 -6.02 -11.16 -5.32
C PHE A 259 -6.83 -9.98 -5.87
N MET A 260 -6.35 -9.33 -6.93
CA MET A 260 -7.12 -8.32 -7.65
C MET A 260 -8.46 -8.89 -8.16
N ALA A 261 -8.42 -10.07 -8.81
CA ALA A 261 -9.61 -10.72 -9.33
C ALA A 261 -10.59 -11.14 -8.22
N LEU A 262 -10.08 -11.58 -7.05
CA LEU A 262 -10.92 -11.82 -5.87
C LEU A 262 -11.62 -10.55 -5.40
N CYS A 263 -10.88 -9.45 -5.29
CA CYS A 263 -11.43 -8.16 -4.87
C CYS A 263 -12.40 -7.54 -5.89
N ASP A 264 -12.26 -7.86 -7.18
CA ASP A 264 -13.21 -7.43 -8.22
C ASP A 264 -14.54 -8.22 -8.14
N GLN A 265 -14.48 -9.48 -7.69
CA GLN A 265 -15.63 -10.37 -7.66
C GLN A 265 -16.42 -10.31 -6.35
N PHE A 266 -15.74 -10.10 -5.21
CA PHE A 266 -16.37 -10.20 -3.89
C PHE A 266 -16.22 -8.88 -3.13
N SER A 267 -17.30 -8.47 -2.45
CA SER A 267 -17.31 -7.31 -1.56
C SER A 267 -16.75 -7.61 -0.16
N ALA A 268 -16.61 -8.91 0.17
CA ALA A 268 -16.06 -9.35 1.44
C ALA A 268 -15.22 -10.63 1.28
N ILE A 269 -14.06 -10.65 1.93
CA ILE A 269 -13.16 -11.80 1.98
C ILE A 269 -12.96 -12.20 3.45
N LEU A 270 -13.19 -13.47 3.76
CA LEU A 270 -13.00 -14.05 5.08
C LEU A 270 -11.83 -15.02 5.04
N VAL A 271 -10.89 -14.89 5.96
CA VAL A 271 -9.70 -15.76 6.04
C VAL A 271 -9.57 -16.36 7.43
N GLU A 272 -9.64 -17.69 7.53
CA GLU A 272 -9.45 -18.41 8.80
C GLU A 272 -8.10 -19.09 8.89
N GLY A 273 -7.70 -19.40 10.12
CA GLY A 273 -6.54 -20.23 10.40
C GLY A 273 -5.20 -19.54 10.15
N ILE A 274 -5.12 -18.22 10.31
CA ILE A 274 -3.88 -17.47 10.14
C ILE A 274 -2.93 -17.82 11.30
N PRO A 275 -1.76 -18.44 11.05
CA PRO A 275 -0.79 -18.73 12.10
C PRO A 275 -0.02 -17.49 12.53
N ALA A 276 0.79 -17.61 13.58
CA ALA A 276 1.86 -16.63 13.80
C ALA A 276 2.78 -16.61 12.57
N LEU A 277 2.95 -15.46 11.97
CA LEU A 277 3.66 -15.28 10.70
C LEU A 277 5.16 -15.10 10.90
N SER A 278 5.61 -14.67 12.10
CA SER A 278 7.01 -14.68 12.49
C SER A 278 7.53 -16.12 12.51
N GLY A 279 8.68 -16.37 11.89
CA GLY A 279 9.28 -17.70 11.82
C GLY A 279 10.75 -17.65 12.21
N GLU A 280 11.31 -18.82 12.55
CA GLU A 280 12.75 -18.98 12.75
C GLU A 280 13.50 -18.58 11.47
N GLN A 281 14.47 -17.69 11.62
CA GLN A 281 15.36 -17.29 10.54
C GLN A 281 16.29 -18.44 10.21
N ARG A 282 16.34 -18.85 8.95
CA ARG A 282 17.32 -19.82 8.45
C ARG A 282 18.41 -19.09 7.67
N ALA A 283 19.66 -19.47 7.90
CA ALA A 283 20.76 -18.97 7.09
C ALA A 283 20.50 -19.22 5.59
N GLY A 284 20.71 -18.20 4.78
CA GLY A 284 20.52 -18.30 3.33
C GLY A 284 21.45 -19.39 2.75
N ARG A 285 20.90 -20.25 1.89
CA ARG A 285 21.68 -21.29 1.19
C ARG A 285 21.81 -20.91 -0.28
N ILE A 286 23.01 -21.03 -0.80
CA ILE A 286 23.31 -20.80 -2.21
C ILE A 286 23.18 -22.14 -2.96
N ALA A 287 22.51 -22.15 -4.11
CA ALA A 287 22.57 -23.24 -5.04
C ALA A 287 23.94 -23.22 -5.75
N ARG A 288 24.75 -24.23 -5.54
CA ARG A 288 25.98 -24.48 -6.31
C ARG A 288 25.66 -25.56 -7.35
N GLY A 289 25.81 -25.21 -8.62
CA GLY A 289 25.80 -26.20 -9.71
C GLY A 289 27.06 -27.05 -9.63
N THR A 290 26.89 -28.36 -9.64
CA THR A 290 27.96 -29.36 -9.85
C THR A 290 27.62 -30.09 -11.14
N GLU A 291 28.60 -30.72 -11.79
CA GLU A 291 28.38 -31.49 -13.04
C GLU A 291 27.31 -32.59 -12.87
N ASP A 292 27.06 -33.03 -11.63
CA ASP A 292 26.10 -34.10 -11.30
C ASP A 292 24.81 -33.61 -10.62
N GLY A 293 24.55 -32.29 -10.54
CA GLY A 293 23.34 -31.75 -9.92
C GLY A 293 23.52 -30.42 -9.16
N VAL A 294 22.45 -30.00 -8.46
CA VAL A 294 22.42 -28.77 -7.66
C VAL A 294 22.56 -29.10 -6.18
N ALA A 295 23.71 -28.80 -5.58
CA ALA A 295 23.89 -28.86 -4.13
C ALA A 295 23.57 -27.52 -3.48
N ARG A 296 22.79 -27.54 -2.38
CA ARG A 296 22.53 -26.37 -1.54
C ARG A 296 23.58 -26.30 -0.43
N VAL A 297 24.43 -25.30 -0.49
CA VAL A 297 25.48 -25.05 0.50
C VAL A 297 25.25 -23.74 1.25
N GLU A 298 25.77 -23.60 2.45
CA GLU A 298 25.72 -22.35 3.21
C GLU A 298 26.49 -21.23 2.49
N ALA A 299 26.04 -20.00 2.65
CA ALA A 299 26.51 -18.84 1.87
C ALA A 299 27.98 -18.41 2.14
N GLY A 300 28.68 -19.03 3.09
CA GLY A 300 30.01 -18.61 3.55
C GLY A 300 29.98 -17.17 4.07
N ASP A 301 30.98 -16.36 3.71
CA ASP A 301 31.08 -14.94 4.15
C ASP A 301 30.09 -13.98 3.48
N ARG A 302 29.20 -14.45 2.61
CA ARG A 302 28.16 -13.61 2.00
C ARG A 302 27.02 -13.40 2.97
N GLN A 303 26.77 -12.15 3.34
CA GLN A 303 25.56 -11.75 4.09
C GLN A 303 24.34 -11.89 3.17
N LEU A 304 23.73 -13.07 3.14
CA LEU A 304 22.42 -13.25 2.52
C LEU A 304 21.35 -12.93 3.56
N PRO A 305 20.22 -12.30 3.15
CA PRO A 305 19.11 -12.07 4.05
C PRO A 305 18.65 -13.41 4.63
N ALA A 306 18.47 -13.45 5.94
CA ALA A 306 17.91 -14.62 6.62
C ALA A 306 16.44 -14.77 6.24
N LEU A 307 16.13 -15.74 5.39
CA LEU A 307 14.77 -16.02 4.93
C LEU A 307 14.09 -16.98 5.90
N ALA A 308 12.89 -16.61 6.37
CA ALA A 308 12.04 -17.52 7.12
C ALA A 308 11.27 -18.45 6.16
N ALA A 309 10.95 -19.66 6.64
CA ALA A 309 10.21 -20.64 5.84
C ALA A 309 8.81 -20.14 5.39
N LYS A 310 8.28 -19.12 6.07
CA LYS A 310 6.96 -18.53 5.79
C LYS A 310 7.00 -17.21 5.01
N ASP A 311 8.18 -16.70 4.62
CA ASP A 311 8.29 -15.36 4.01
C ASP A 311 7.45 -15.21 2.74
N ASP A 312 7.31 -16.25 1.93
CA ASP A 312 6.47 -16.21 0.73
C ASP A 312 4.97 -16.13 1.07
N ALA A 313 4.53 -16.83 2.12
CA ALA A 313 3.16 -16.71 2.61
C ALA A 313 2.89 -15.32 3.19
N VAL A 314 3.87 -14.74 3.91
CA VAL A 314 3.78 -13.37 4.43
C VAL A 314 3.69 -12.35 3.31
N ARG A 315 4.49 -12.47 2.24
CA ARG A 315 4.41 -11.59 1.06
C ARG A 315 3.04 -11.64 0.40
N ARG A 316 2.47 -12.85 0.26
CA ARG A 316 1.12 -13.01 -0.30
C ARG A 316 0.04 -12.44 0.62
N PHE A 317 0.19 -12.62 1.93
CA PHE A 317 -0.72 -12.01 2.90
C PHE A 317 -0.66 -10.47 2.85
N ILE A 318 0.53 -9.88 2.75
CA ILE A 318 0.71 -8.43 2.52
C ILE A 318 -0.03 -8.01 1.25
N ALA A 319 0.17 -8.71 0.13
CA ALA A 319 -0.48 -8.41 -1.15
C ALA A 319 -2.01 -8.51 -1.06
N LEU A 320 -2.54 -9.55 -0.41
CA LEU A 320 -3.99 -9.70 -0.18
C LEU A 320 -4.56 -8.50 0.62
N VAL A 321 -3.91 -8.12 1.73
CA VAL A 321 -4.35 -6.99 2.55
C VAL A 321 -4.28 -5.69 1.76
N ASP A 322 -3.22 -5.50 0.99
CA ASP A 322 -3.03 -4.33 0.15
C ASP A 322 -4.16 -4.20 -0.88
N GLU A 323 -4.49 -5.26 -1.61
CA GLU A 323 -5.58 -5.25 -2.59
C GLU A 323 -6.96 -5.02 -1.95
N CYS A 324 -7.24 -5.69 -0.83
CA CYS A 324 -8.50 -5.46 -0.11
C CYS A 324 -8.63 -4.02 0.37
N TYR A 325 -7.55 -3.45 0.90
CA TYR A 325 -7.52 -2.08 1.39
C TYR A 325 -7.75 -1.07 0.25
N ASP A 326 -7.00 -1.21 -0.85
CA ASP A 326 -7.02 -0.27 -1.97
C ASP A 326 -8.36 -0.27 -2.71
N ARG A 327 -9.05 -1.42 -2.77
CA ARG A 327 -10.35 -1.61 -3.41
C ARG A 327 -11.54 -1.49 -2.45
N ARG A 328 -11.28 -1.21 -1.17
CA ARG A 328 -12.28 -1.12 -0.11
C ARG A 328 -13.12 -2.40 0.06
N VAL A 329 -12.52 -3.54 -0.17
CA VAL A 329 -13.14 -4.84 0.08
C VAL A 329 -13.03 -5.17 1.57
N ALA A 330 -14.13 -5.55 2.19
CA ALA A 330 -14.17 -5.90 3.60
C ALA A 330 -13.36 -7.18 3.86
N LEU A 331 -12.34 -7.12 4.72
CA LEU A 331 -11.50 -8.26 5.08
C LEU A 331 -11.74 -8.67 6.54
N TYR A 332 -12.13 -9.92 6.75
CA TYR A 332 -12.42 -10.51 8.06
C TYR A 332 -11.44 -11.62 8.33
N LEU A 333 -10.73 -11.56 9.46
CA LEU A 333 -9.59 -12.42 9.77
C LEU A 333 -9.80 -13.18 11.08
N GLU A 334 -9.49 -14.47 11.07
CA GLU A 334 -9.37 -15.28 12.27
C GLU A 334 -7.95 -15.85 12.36
N ALA A 335 -7.22 -15.51 13.41
CA ALA A 335 -5.81 -15.86 13.59
C ALA A 335 -5.56 -16.55 14.93
N GLN A 336 -4.43 -17.25 15.04
CA GLN A 336 -4.01 -17.95 16.26
C GLN A 336 -3.48 -17.00 17.34
N VAL A 337 -3.11 -15.77 16.99
CA VAL A 337 -2.47 -14.79 17.86
C VAL A 337 -3.12 -13.43 17.72
N PRO A 338 -2.99 -12.52 18.70
CA PRO A 338 -3.43 -11.13 18.56
C PRO A 338 -2.80 -10.44 17.34
N LEU A 339 -3.46 -9.42 16.81
CA LEU A 339 -3.06 -8.70 15.60
C LEU A 339 -1.61 -8.17 15.68
N GLU A 340 -1.21 -7.66 16.83
CA GLU A 340 0.12 -7.13 17.10
C GLU A 340 1.20 -8.22 17.13
N ALA A 341 0.81 -9.45 17.42
CA ALA A 341 1.70 -10.60 17.52
C ALA A 341 1.78 -11.41 16.22
N LEU A 342 1.04 -11.03 15.17
CA LEU A 342 1.05 -11.76 13.89
C LEU A 342 2.44 -11.83 13.27
N TYR A 343 3.17 -10.70 13.24
CA TYR A 343 4.53 -10.64 12.69
C TYR A 343 5.35 -9.65 13.49
N THR A 344 6.15 -10.13 14.41
CA THR A 344 6.94 -9.31 15.34
C THR A 344 8.39 -9.13 14.92
N GLN A 345 8.93 -10.09 14.15
CA GLN A 345 10.33 -10.07 13.70
C GLN A 345 10.50 -10.86 12.40
N GLY A 346 11.44 -10.43 11.56
CA GLY A 346 11.77 -11.07 10.30
C GLY A 346 12.16 -10.08 9.20
N TYR A 347 12.55 -10.59 8.05
CA TYR A 347 13.00 -9.78 6.91
C TYR A 347 11.93 -8.82 6.39
N LEU A 348 10.65 -9.17 6.54
CA LEU A 348 9.51 -8.40 6.08
C LEU A 348 8.94 -7.47 7.17
N ALA A 349 9.65 -7.21 8.27
CA ALA A 349 9.15 -6.39 9.38
C ALA A 349 8.75 -4.99 8.91
N PHE A 350 9.54 -4.37 8.05
CA PHE A 350 9.24 -3.02 7.53
C PHE A 350 8.00 -2.99 6.61
N PRO A 351 7.89 -3.80 5.54
CA PRO A 351 6.66 -3.87 4.75
C PRO A 351 5.43 -4.26 5.58
N TYR A 352 5.59 -5.16 6.56
CA TYR A 352 4.49 -5.63 7.40
C TYR A 352 3.91 -4.55 8.31
N GLN A 353 4.69 -3.56 8.72
CA GLN A 353 4.17 -2.43 9.51
C GLN A 353 3.06 -1.65 8.76
N ARG A 354 3.21 -1.51 7.43
CA ARG A 354 2.15 -0.94 6.60
C ARG A 354 0.89 -1.81 6.62
N THR A 355 1.07 -3.11 6.47
CA THR A 355 -0.03 -4.08 6.51
C THR A 355 -0.78 -4.04 7.85
N LEU A 356 -0.05 -4.02 8.96
CA LEU A 356 -0.63 -3.87 10.30
C LEU A 356 -1.45 -2.58 10.43
N SER A 357 -0.93 -1.49 9.88
CA SER A 357 -1.62 -0.21 9.84
C SER A 357 -2.94 -0.28 9.06
N ARG A 358 -2.91 -0.87 7.86
CA ARG A 358 -4.10 -1.05 7.02
C ARG A 358 -5.13 -1.94 7.70
N LEU A 359 -4.71 -3.04 8.32
CA LEU A 359 -5.60 -3.92 9.08
C LEU A 359 -6.30 -3.21 10.25
N ARG A 360 -5.60 -2.32 10.95
CA ARG A 360 -6.21 -1.47 12.00
C ARG A 360 -7.21 -0.48 11.42
N GLU A 361 -6.87 0.16 10.32
CA GLU A 361 -7.78 1.11 9.65
C GLU A 361 -9.02 0.43 9.08
N MET A 362 -8.89 -0.78 8.53
CA MET A 362 -10.01 -1.58 8.02
C MET A 362 -11.03 -1.95 9.11
N GLN A 363 -10.66 -1.90 10.39
CA GLN A 363 -11.58 -2.10 11.52
C GLN A 363 -12.36 -0.83 11.88
N LEU A 364 -12.05 0.33 11.30
CA LEU A 364 -12.77 1.56 11.56
C LEU A 364 -14.02 1.68 10.69
N GLN A 365 -15.09 2.26 11.25
CA GLN A 365 -16.37 2.44 10.57
C GLN A 365 -16.24 3.21 9.24
N ARG A 366 -15.29 4.13 9.14
CA ARG A 366 -15.00 4.91 7.92
C ARG A 366 -14.46 4.11 6.74
N PHE A 367 -14.05 2.87 6.98
CA PHE A 367 -13.56 1.99 5.91
C PHE A 367 -14.71 1.27 5.17
N ALA A 368 -15.92 1.26 5.74
CA ALA A 368 -17.09 0.59 5.16
C ALA A 368 -17.67 1.36 3.98
#